data_9278ee1478640a3ed121b30427f1cbf5
#
_entry.id   9278ee1478640a3ed121b30427f1cbf5
#
_cell.length_a   1.000
_cell.length_b   1.000
_cell.length_c   1.000
_cell.angle_alpha   90.00
_cell.angle_beta   90.00
_cell.angle_gamma   90.00
#
_symmetry.space_group_name_H-M   'P 1'
#
loop_
_entity.id
_entity.type
_entity.pdbx_description
1 polymer ?
#
loop_
_entity_poly.entity_id
_entity_poly.type
_entity_poly.pdbx_seq_one_letter_code
_entity_poly.pdbx_strand_id
1 'polypeptide(L)'
;MAFKLINALLSKSTFSKEKTNQIFNYFLPIVAIGTVADVVPLVQENRVIVKRGLELMNYHPDLLPKGLQGFLNFLNLKGKIDTFHIGFVIGPRINAGGRIESPYDSLRIFLSE
;
A
#
# COMPACT_ATOMS: atom_id res chain seq x y z
N MET A 1 -3.36 -11.72 4.97
CA MET A 1 -2.73 -12.61 6.00
C MET A 1 -1.51 -11.96 6.64
N ALA A 2 -0.49 -11.53 5.88
CA ALA A 2 0.72 -10.90 6.42
C ALA A 2 0.43 -9.64 7.26
N PHE A 3 -0.53 -8.82 6.86
CA PHE A 3 -0.92 -7.63 7.61
C PHE A 3 -1.51 -7.96 8.99
N LYS A 4 -2.31 -9.03 9.09
CA LYS A 4 -2.83 -9.52 10.39
C LYS A 4 -1.71 -10.02 11.30
N LEU A 5 -0.69 -10.66 10.74
CA LEU A 5 0.48 -11.09 11.50
C LEU A 5 1.26 -9.90 12.05
N ILE A 6 1.49 -8.88 11.22
CA ILE A 6 2.13 -7.63 11.66
C ILE A 6 1.32 -6.97 12.77
N ASN A 7 0.00 -6.89 12.64
CA ASN A 7 -0.88 -6.36 13.66
C ASN A 7 -0.76 -7.12 14.99
N ALA A 8 -0.78 -8.44 14.95
CA ALA A 8 -0.62 -9.28 16.13
C ALA A 8 0.75 -9.09 16.81
N LEU A 9 1.82 -8.97 16.03
CA LEU A 9 3.17 -8.70 16.55
C LEU A 9 3.25 -7.31 17.20
N LEU A 10 2.66 -6.30 16.58
CA LEU A 10 2.65 -4.94 17.11
C LEU A 10 1.83 -4.85 18.41
N SER A 11 0.74 -5.58 18.54
CA SER A 11 -0.06 -5.62 19.76
C SER A 11 0.69 -6.21 20.97
N LYS A 12 1.70 -7.05 20.71
CA LYS A 12 2.56 -7.66 21.74
C LYS A 12 3.91 -6.96 21.87
N SER A 13 4.18 -5.94 21.07
CA SER A 13 5.44 -5.21 21.09
C SER A 13 5.48 -4.20 22.24
N THR A 14 6.69 -3.76 22.58
CA THR A 14 6.94 -2.69 23.55
C THR A 14 6.97 -1.31 22.90
N PHE A 15 6.63 -1.20 21.61
CA PHE A 15 6.58 0.07 20.91
C PHE A 15 5.51 1.00 21.49
N SER A 16 5.80 2.31 21.48
CA SER A 16 4.81 3.32 21.83
C SER A 16 3.62 3.26 20.86
N LYS A 17 2.47 3.79 21.28
CA LYS A 17 1.29 3.92 20.43
C LYS A 17 1.60 4.72 19.15
N GLU A 18 2.39 5.78 19.27
CA GLU A 18 2.81 6.61 18.14
C GLU A 18 3.64 5.80 17.13
N LYS A 19 4.63 5.04 17.60
CA LYS A 19 5.46 4.18 16.74
C LYS A 19 4.63 3.10 16.06
N THR A 20 3.71 2.49 16.75
CA THR A 20 2.77 1.51 16.22
C THR A 20 1.93 2.12 15.09
N ASN A 21 1.37 3.31 15.28
CA ASN A 21 0.60 4.01 14.27
C ASN A 21 1.44 4.37 13.03
N GLN A 22 2.69 4.79 13.21
CA GLN A 22 3.61 5.04 12.09
C GLN A 22 3.84 3.79 11.24
N ILE A 23 4.06 2.66 11.87
CA ILE A 23 4.26 1.37 11.18
C ILE A 23 2.98 0.99 10.43
N PHE A 24 1.81 1.12 11.04
CA PHE A 24 0.54 0.88 10.36
C PHE A 24 0.33 1.75 9.14
N ASN A 25 0.52 3.05 9.28
CA ASN A 25 0.36 4.01 8.18
C ASN A 25 1.33 3.72 7.03
N TYR A 26 2.52 3.22 7.34
CA TYR A 26 3.50 2.83 6.34
C TYR A 26 3.04 1.64 5.49
N PHE A 27 2.48 0.60 6.12
CA PHE A 27 2.09 -0.62 5.41
C PHE A 27 0.67 -0.57 4.83
N LEU A 28 -0.22 0.22 5.38
CA LEU A 28 -1.63 0.22 5.00
C LEU A 28 -1.88 0.50 3.51
N PRO A 29 -1.21 1.47 2.88
CA PRO A 29 -1.36 1.70 1.44
C PRO A 29 -0.89 0.52 0.59
N ILE A 30 0.20 -0.14 1.00
CA ILE A 30 0.73 -1.33 0.31
C ILE A 30 -0.30 -2.47 0.36
N VAL A 31 -0.87 -2.71 1.54
CA VAL A 31 -1.90 -3.74 1.74
C VAL A 31 -3.16 -3.41 0.94
N ALA A 32 -3.57 -2.14 0.89
CA ALA A 32 -4.69 -1.69 0.08
C ALA A 32 -4.47 -1.97 -1.41
N ILE A 33 -3.29 -1.68 -1.93
CA ILE A 33 -2.91 -1.98 -3.32
C ILE A 33 -3.01 -3.48 -3.58
N GLY A 34 -2.42 -4.31 -2.74
CA GLY A 34 -2.49 -5.77 -2.88
C GLY A 34 -3.91 -6.30 -2.83
N THR A 35 -4.73 -5.82 -1.89
CA THR A 35 -6.12 -6.25 -1.72
C THR A 35 -6.96 -5.98 -2.97
N VAL A 36 -6.82 -4.80 -3.58
CA VAL A 36 -7.56 -4.45 -4.80
C VAL A 36 -6.99 -5.17 -6.01
N ALA A 37 -5.65 -5.24 -6.15
CA ALA A 37 -4.99 -5.88 -7.28
C ALA A 37 -5.29 -7.38 -7.38
N ASP A 38 -5.44 -8.06 -6.23
CA ASP A 38 -5.79 -9.48 -6.17
C ASP A 38 -7.31 -9.74 -6.29
N VAL A 39 -8.09 -8.69 -6.54
CA VAL A 39 -9.56 -8.78 -6.71
C VAL A 39 -10.25 -9.43 -5.49
N VAL A 40 -9.71 -9.20 -4.30
CA VAL A 40 -10.29 -9.69 -3.06
C VAL A 40 -11.61 -8.92 -2.77
N PRO A 41 -12.69 -9.59 -2.34
CA PRO A 41 -13.93 -8.91 -2.02
C PRO A 41 -13.74 -7.77 -1.01
N LEU A 42 -14.23 -6.57 -1.35
CA LEU A 42 -14.10 -5.36 -0.51
C LEU A 42 -15.22 -5.30 0.53
N VAL A 43 -15.25 -6.30 1.39
CA VAL A 43 -16.21 -6.40 2.50
C VAL A 43 -15.48 -6.40 3.84
N GLN A 44 -16.20 -6.05 4.91
CA GLN A 44 -15.67 -6.08 6.27
C GLN A 44 -14.30 -5.39 6.40
N GLU A 45 -13.28 -6.10 6.90
CA GLU A 45 -11.93 -5.57 7.12
C GLU A 45 -11.27 -5.07 5.83
N ASN A 46 -11.45 -5.78 4.71
CA ASN A 46 -10.86 -5.41 3.43
C ASN A 46 -11.35 -4.04 2.97
N ARG A 47 -12.64 -3.76 3.16
CA ARG A 47 -13.21 -2.44 2.86
C ARG A 47 -12.58 -1.33 3.70
N VAL A 48 -12.37 -1.58 4.99
CA VAL A 48 -11.73 -0.61 5.89
C VAL A 48 -10.28 -0.38 5.51
N ILE A 49 -9.53 -1.44 5.24
CA ILE A 49 -8.12 -1.37 4.83
C ILE A 49 -7.98 -0.56 3.54
N VAL A 50 -8.78 -0.86 2.53
CA VAL A 50 -8.72 -0.15 1.24
C VAL A 50 -9.11 1.31 1.40
N LYS A 51 -10.17 1.61 2.15
CA LYS A 51 -10.59 2.99 2.43
C LYS A 51 -9.47 3.79 3.09
N ARG A 52 -8.86 3.28 4.14
CA ARG A 52 -7.78 3.95 4.88
C ARG A 52 -6.51 4.08 4.05
N GLY A 53 -6.16 3.05 3.27
CA GLY A 53 -5.03 3.12 2.35
C GLY A 53 -5.21 4.20 1.29
N LEU A 54 -6.40 4.32 0.71
CA LEU A 54 -6.75 5.39 -0.23
C LEU A 54 -6.72 6.77 0.42
N GLU A 55 -7.22 6.92 1.65
CA GLU A 55 -7.13 8.17 2.41
C GLU A 55 -5.68 8.61 2.59
N LEU A 56 -4.78 7.70 2.95
CA LEU A 56 -3.36 8.00 3.08
C LEU A 56 -2.75 8.43 1.73
N MET A 57 -3.03 7.71 0.65
CA MET A 57 -2.51 8.04 -0.68
C MET A 57 -2.99 9.42 -1.18
N ASN A 58 -4.22 9.81 -0.86
CA ASN A 58 -4.80 11.06 -1.34
C ASN A 58 -4.50 12.26 -0.46
N TYR A 59 -4.45 12.10 0.86
CA TYR A 59 -4.41 13.23 1.80
C TYR A 59 -3.14 13.30 2.65
N HIS A 60 -2.39 12.21 2.74
CA HIS A 60 -1.18 12.12 3.56
C HIS A 60 -0.02 11.45 2.82
N PRO A 61 0.34 11.96 1.62
CA PRO A 61 1.40 11.35 0.81
C PRO A 61 2.76 11.34 1.49
N ASP A 62 2.99 12.26 2.42
CA ASP A 62 4.20 12.34 3.24
C ASP A 62 4.40 11.14 4.17
N LEU A 63 3.33 10.43 4.52
CA LEU A 63 3.37 9.23 5.36
C LEU A 63 3.64 7.94 4.57
N LEU A 64 3.59 7.99 3.25
CA LEU A 64 3.81 6.82 2.39
C LEU A 64 5.30 6.44 2.34
N PRO A 65 5.62 5.16 2.07
CA PRO A 65 6.97 4.78 1.67
C PRO A 65 7.50 5.67 0.54
N LYS A 66 8.75 6.11 0.64
CA LYS A 66 9.34 7.05 -0.35
C LYS A 66 9.26 6.55 -1.78
N GLY A 67 9.56 5.26 -1.99
CA GLY A 67 9.44 4.65 -3.31
C GLY A 67 8.01 4.67 -3.84
N LEU A 68 7.02 4.44 -2.98
CA LEU A 68 5.61 4.54 -3.37
C LEU A 68 5.22 5.98 -3.72
N GLN A 69 5.70 6.97 -2.96
CA GLN A 69 5.52 8.40 -3.30
C GLN A 69 6.07 8.70 -4.70
N GLY A 70 7.31 8.32 -4.96
CA GLY A 70 7.94 8.51 -6.27
C GLY A 70 7.19 7.82 -7.39
N PHE A 71 6.73 6.59 -7.16
CA PHE A 71 5.96 5.83 -8.15
C PHE A 71 4.60 6.49 -8.46
N LEU A 72 3.86 6.92 -7.46
CA LEU A 72 2.59 7.62 -7.65
C LEU A 72 2.78 8.96 -8.38
N ASN A 73 3.84 9.70 -8.06
CA ASN A 73 4.20 10.94 -8.75
C ASN A 73 4.56 10.67 -10.23
N PHE A 74 5.32 9.61 -10.50
CA PHE A 74 5.67 9.20 -11.86
C PHE A 74 4.43 8.86 -12.68
N LEU A 75 3.43 8.21 -12.10
CA LEU A 75 2.18 7.88 -12.78
C LEU A 75 1.35 9.13 -13.11
N ASN A 76 1.58 10.22 -12.41
CA ASN A 76 0.91 11.51 -12.62
C ASN A 76 -0.62 11.37 -12.76
N LEU A 77 -1.22 10.64 -11.84
CA LEU A 77 -2.67 10.40 -11.85
C LEU A 77 -3.43 11.70 -11.61
N LYS A 78 -4.36 12.00 -12.49
CA LYS A 78 -5.21 13.18 -12.37
C LYS A 78 -6.36 12.89 -11.40
N GLY A 79 -6.56 13.84 -10.48
CA GLY A 79 -7.65 13.75 -9.51
C GLY A 79 -7.35 12.76 -8.39
N LYS A 80 -8.41 12.32 -7.74
CA LYS A 80 -8.36 11.46 -6.57
C LYS A 80 -8.06 10.01 -6.95
N ILE A 81 -7.10 9.39 -6.27
CA ILE A 81 -6.82 7.96 -6.43
C ILE A 81 -7.97 7.15 -5.83
N ASP A 82 -8.48 6.20 -6.59
CA ASP A 82 -9.55 5.29 -6.19
C ASP A 82 -9.21 3.82 -6.51
N THR A 83 -10.14 2.91 -6.25
CA THR A 83 -9.96 1.48 -6.52
C THR A 83 -9.72 1.19 -8.01
N PHE A 84 -10.30 1.96 -8.91
CA PHE A 84 -10.05 1.85 -10.35
C PHE A 84 -8.58 2.09 -10.68
N HIS A 85 -7.99 3.16 -10.15
CA HIS A 85 -6.57 3.44 -10.35
C HIS A 85 -5.68 2.32 -9.82
N ILE A 86 -6.00 1.74 -8.66
CA ILE A 86 -5.24 0.61 -8.12
C ILE A 86 -5.37 -0.61 -9.05
N GLY A 87 -6.58 -0.98 -9.43
CA GLY A 87 -6.83 -2.19 -10.20
C GLY A 87 -6.32 -2.13 -11.64
N PHE A 88 -6.44 -0.98 -12.31
CA PHE A 88 -6.18 -0.85 -13.74
C PHE A 88 -4.94 -0.04 -14.10
N VAL A 89 -4.35 0.70 -13.16
CA VAL A 89 -3.18 1.53 -13.41
C VAL A 89 -1.99 1.10 -12.56
N ILE A 90 -2.15 1.09 -11.24
CA ILE A 90 -1.06 0.83 -10.28
C ILE A 90 -0.69 -0.64 -10.27
N GLY A 91 -1.66 -1.52 -10.03
CA GLY A 91 -1.44 -2.96 -9.93
C GLY A 91 -0.80 -3.57 -11.18
N PRO A 92 -1.34 -3.32 -12.39
CA PRO A 92 -0.73 -3.85 -13.62
C PRO A 92 0.72 -3.42 -13.85
N ARG A 93 1.08 -2.19 -13.47
CA ARG A 93 2.45 -1.69 -13.62
C ARG A 93 3.43 -2.34 -12.65
N ILE A 94 3.00 -2.56 -11.42
CA ILE A 94 3.80 -3.30 -10.43
C ILE A 94 3.99 -4.76 -10.91
N ASN A 95 2.92 -5.40 -11.37
CA ASN A 95 2.97 -6.77 -11.88
C ASN A 95 3.81 -6.90 -13.15
N ALA A 96 3.81 -5.90 -14.03
CA ALA A 96 4.61 -5.90 -15.24
C ALA A 96 6.11 -5.94 -14.94
N GLY A 97 6.57 -5.18 -13.95
CA GLY A 97 7.97 -5.21 -13.51
C GLY A 97 8.41 -6.61 -13.08
N GLY A 98 7.58 -7.30 -12.31
CA GLY A 98 7.87 -8.65 -11.84
C GLY A 98 7.85 -9.74 -12.93
N ARG A 99 7.25 -9.46 -14.10
CA ARG A 99 7.21 -10.41 -15.23
C ARG A 99 8.37 -10.26 -16.21
N ILE A 100 8.96 -9.07 -16.29
CA ILE A 100 9.98 -8.75 -17.31
C ILE A 100 11.38 -9.11 -16.80
N GLU A 101 11.72 -8.77 -15.57
CA GLU A 101 13.06 -8.97 -15.03
C GLU A 101 13.05 -9.78 -13.74
N SER A 102 12.50 -9.23 -12.67
CA SER A 102 12.45 -9.90 -11.37
C SER A 102 11.35 -9.35 -10.48
N PRO A 103 10.66 -10.20 -9.68
CA PRO A 103 9.73 -9.73 -8.65
C PRO A 103 10.39 -8.79 -7.62
N TYR A 104 11.71 -8.90 -7.46
CA TYR A 104 12.48 -8.01 -6.58
C TYR A 104 12.50 -6.56 -7.03
N ASP A 105 12.42 -6.29 -8.33
CA ASP A 105 12.41 -4.91 -8.85
C ASP A 105 11.10 -4.20 -8.48
N SER A 106 9.99 -4.90 -8.56
CA SER A 106 8.71 -4.37 -8.07
C SER A 106 8.72 -4.16 -6.55
N LEU A 107 9.36 -5.07 -5.80
CA LEU A 107 9.48 -4.93 -4.34
C LEU A 107 10.33 -3.71 -3.95
N ARG A 108 11.34 -3.37 -4.73
CA ARG A 108 12.19 -2.17 -4.50
C ARG A 108 11.39 -0.88 -4.44
N ILE A 109 10.27 -0.77 -5.16
CA ILE A 109 9.39 0.40 -5.08
C ILE A 109 8.95 0.66 -3.64
N PHE A 110 8.69 -0.41 -2.88
CA PHE A 110 8.22 -0.30 -1.50
C PHE A 110 9.34 -0.22 -0.47
N LEU A 111 10.55 -0.67 -0.81
CA LEU A 111 11.71 -0.69 0.07
C LEU A 111 12.66 0.50 -0.12
N SER A 112 12.48 1.31 -1.17
CA SER A 112 13.33 2.48 -1.43
C SER A 112 13.11 3.58 -0.40
N GLU A 113 14.21 4.14 0.10
CA GLU A 113 14.24 5.28 1.02
C GLU A 113 14.43 6.60 0.29
#